data_24c7a9c13eb2b4dea3fe63d09f470401
#
_entry.id   24c7a9c13eb2b4dea3fe63d09f470401
#
_cell.length_a   1.000
_cell.length_b   1.000
_cell.length_c   1.000
_cell.angle_alpha   90.00
_cell.angle_beta   90.00
_cell.angle_gamma   90.00
#
_symmetry.space_group_name_H-M   'P 1'
#
loop_
_entity.id
_entity.type
_entity.pdbx_description
1 polymer ?
#
loop_
_entity_poly.entity_id
_entity_poly.type
_entity_poly.pdbx_seq_one_letter_code
_entity_poly.pdbx_strand_id
1 'polypeptide(L)'
;TVVSMQPLLGDLTNAELAVSFGSDMVLLNGFDCNHPVIQGLPACEEPVKKLKELVGRPVGCNLEPVDLEADMLEERHVIAEGRQATVETFKKAQALGFNFICLTGNPGVGVSNRSIAEAIVEAKKYFNGLIIAGKMHGAGVNEPVVDLDAIKEFIDAGADVILMPAVNTVPGLS
;
A
#
# COMPACT_ATOMS: atom_id res chain seq x y z
N THR A 1 11.23 1.84 0.74
CA THR A 1 11.17 2.03 -0.72
C THR A 1 9.91 1.36 -1.28
N VAL A 2 9.21 2.02 -2.18
CA VAL A 2 8.09 1.46 -2.96
C VAL A 2 8.65 0.84 -4.23
N VAL A 3 8.27 -0.39 -4.52
CA VAL A 3 8.70 -1.11 -5.74
C VAL A 3 7.50 -1.62 -6.52
N SER A 4 7.57 -1.56 -7.85
CA SER A 4 6.57 -2.16 -8.73
C SER A 4 6.70 -3.67 -8.74
N MET A 5 5.61 -4.37 -9.08
CA MET A 5 5.62 -5.82 -9.23
C MET A 5 6.37 -6.27 -10.49
N GLN A 6 6.34 -5.46 -11.55
CA GLN A 6 7.07 -5.76 -12.79
C GLN A 6 8.58 -5.55 -12.60
N PRO A 7 9.43 -6.58 -12.77
CA PRO A 7 10.86 -6.45 -12.52
C PRO A 7 11.55 -5.62 -13.59
N LEU A 8 12.57 -4.88 -13.20
CA LEU A 8 13.47 -4.16 -14.11
C LEU A 8 14.48 -5.10 -14.77
N LEU A 9 14.85 -6.16 -14.06
CA LEU A 9 15.82 -7.18 -14.51
C LEU A 9 15.15 -8.55 -14.42
N GLY A 10 15.26 -9.38 -15.43
CA GLY A 10 14.48 -10.60 -15.65
C GLY A 10 14.29 -11.51 -14.42
N ASP A 11 15.36 -12.04 -13.86
CA ASP A 11 15.32 -13.03 -12.77
C ASP A 11 15.64 -12.42 -11.40
N LEU A 12 15.50 -11.10 -11.24
CA LEU A 12 15.75 -10.37 -10.01
C LEU A 12 14.51 -9.57 -9.61
N THR A 13 14.04 -9.75 -8.39
CA THR A 13 12.93 -8.94 -7.88
C THR A 13 13.35 -7.48 -7.67
N ASN A 14 12.44 -6.55 -7.86
CA ASN A 14 12.70 -5.14 -7.54
C ASN A 14 12.98 -4.91 -6.05
N ALA A 15 12.51 -5.81 -5.18
CA ALA A 15 12.80 -5.78 -3.75
C ALA A 15 14.28 -6.07 -3.45
N GLU A 16 14.88 -7.09 -4.10
CA GLU A 16 16.31 -7.38 -3.99
C GLU A 16 17.14 -6.21 -4.50
N LEU A 17 16.74 -5.64 -5.64
CA LEU A 17 17.40 -4.46 -6.19
C LEU A 17 17.34 -3.28 -5.20
N ALA A 18 16.17 -2.95 -4.66
CA ALA A 18 15.99 -1.86 -3.70
C ALA A 18 16.87 -2.06 -2.44
N VAL A 19 16.92 -3.27 -1.91
CA VAL A 19 17.73 -3.59 -0.72
C VAL A 19 19.24 -3.49 -1.02
N SER A 20 19.66 -3.88 -2.22
CA SER A 20 21.05 -3.71 -2.66
C SER A 20 21.50 -2.24 -2.68
N PHE A 21 20.55 -1.31 -2.85
CA PHE A 21 20.77 0.14 -2.75
C PHE A 21 20.45 0.73 -1.37
N GLY A 22 20.32 -0.10 -0.34
CA GLY A 22 20.22 0.33 1.06
C GLY A 22 18.80 0.56 1.58
N SER A 23 17.76 0.02 0.94
CA SER A 23 16.40 0.10 1.49
C SER A 23 16.27 -0.69 2.79
N ASP A 24 15.75 -0.06 3.84
CA ASP A 24 15.50 -0.68 5.13
C ASP A 24 14.18 -1.47 5.17
N MET A 25 13.23 -1.10 4.31
CA MET A 25 11.94 -1.78 4.18
C MET A 25 11.41 -1.63 2.75
N VAL A 26 10.64 -2.61 2.29
CA VAL A 26 10.14 -2.68 0.91
C VAL A 26 8.62 -2.77 0.90
N LEU A 27 7.98 -1.88 0.15
CA LEU A 27 6.54 -1.89 -0.11
C LEU A 27 6.28 -2.36 -1.55
N LEU A 28 5.61 -3.51 -1.69
CA LEU A 28 5.19 -4.06 -2.98
C LEU A 28 3.95 -3.32 -3.48
N ASN A 29 4.12 -2.43 -4.46
CA ASN A 29 3.00 -1.69 -5.05
C ASN A 29 2.34 -2.51 -6.14
N GLY A 30 1.02 -2.70 -6.02
CA GLY A 30 0.23 -3.47 -6.97
C GLY A 30 0.25 -4.98 -6.74
N PHE A 31 0.71 -5.44 -5.56
CA PHE A 31 0.61 -6.84 -5.17
C PHE A 31 -0.86 -7.27 -5.03
N ASP A 32 -1.21 -8.40 -5.61
CA ASP A 32 -2.56 -8.98 -5.54
C ASP A 32 -2.57 -10.12 -4.51
N CYS A 33 -3.27 -9.91 -3.37
CA CYS A 33 -3.39 -10.90 -2.31
C CYS A 33 -4.20 -12.15 -2.73
N ASN A 34 -5.00 -12.06 -3.81
CA ASN A 34 -5.74 -13.20 -4.36
C ASN A 34 -4.87 -14.05 -5.28
N HIS A 35 -3.85 -13.43 -5.89
CA HIS A 35 -2.90 -14.08 -6.78
C HIS A 35 -1.49 -13.70 -6.36
N PRO A 36 -0.95 -14.31 -5.28
CA PRO A 36 0.27 -13.87 -4.61
C PRO A 36 1.53 -14.28 -5.41
N VAL A 37 1.72 -13.67 -6.57
CA VAL A 37 2.90 -13.88 -7.43
C VAL A 37 3.83 -12.67 -7.31
N ILE A 38 5.12 -12.92 -7.08
CA ILE A 38 6.17 -11.90 -7.09
C ILE A 38 7.03 -12.14 -8.33
N GLN A 39 6.94 -11.24 -9.29
CA GLN A 39 7.71 -11.35 -10.53
C GLN A 39 9.21 -11.22 -10.25
N GLY A 40 10.02 -12.02 -10.94
CA GLY A 40 11.45 -12.14 -10.68
C GLY A 40 11.80 -13.19 -9.59
N LEU A 41 10.79 -13.67 -8.87
CA LEU A 41 10.95 -14.78 -7.92
C LEU A 41 10.48 -16.09 -8.59
N PRO A 42 11.24 -17.20 -8.48
CA PRO A 42 10.75 -18.50 -8.92
C PRO A 42 9.42 -18.88 -8.27
N ALA A 43 8.55 -19.55 -9.00
CA ALA A 43 7.26 -20.00 -8.48
C ALA A 43 7.44 -20.83 -7.20
N CYS A 44 6.75 -20.45 -6.12
CA CYS A 44 6.79 -21.12 -4.84
C CYS A 44 5.48 -20.94 -4.08
N GLU A 45 5.23 -21.78 -3.08
CA GLU A 45 3.99 -21.76 -2.29
C GLU A 45 3.88 -20.55 -1.36
N GLU A 46 5.03 -20.06 -0.83
CA GLU A 46 5.09 -18.96 0.15
C GLU A 46 5.94 -17.78 -0.39
N PRO A 47 5.50 -17.06 -1.44
CA PRO A 47 6.35 -16.07 -2.12
C PRO A 47 6.77 -14.91 -1.23
N VAL A 48 5.91 -14.43 -0.33
CA VAL A 48 6.25 -13.31 0.58
C VAL A 48 7.30 -13.75 1.59
N LYS A 49 7.17 -14.95 2.15
CA LYS A 49 8.17 -15.52 3.08
C LYS A 49 9.51 -15.70 2.36
N LYS A 50 9.47 -16.26 1.15
CA LYS A 50 10.69 -16.47 0.35
C LYS A 50 11.37 -15.14 0.02
N LEU A 51 10.60 -14.12 -0.36
CA LEU A 51 11.15 -12.79 -0.60
C LEU A 51 11.80 -12.23 0.67
N LYS A 52 11.15 -12.33 1.83
CA LYS A 52 11.70 -11.86 3.11
C LYS A 52 13.02 -12.55 3.48
N GLU A 53 13.14 -13.85 3.21
CA GLU A 53 14.39 -14.59 3.39
C GLU A 53 15.51 -14.04 2.48
N LEU A 54 15.20 -13.77 1.22
CA LEU A 54 16.16 -13.24 0.25
C LEU A 54 16.64 -11.84 0.60
N VAL A 55 15.71 -10.94 0.94
CA VAL A 55 16.05 -9.52 1.16
C VAL A 55 16.50 -9.22 2.58
N GLY A 56 16.15 -10.03 3.57
CA GLY A 56 16.49 -9.81 4.98
C GLY A 56 15.91 -8.50 5.54
N ARG A 57 14.81 -8.01 4.99
CA ARG A 57 14.18 -6.74 5.35
C ARG A 57 12.66 -6.91 5.51
N PRO A 58 11.98 -6.03 6.29
CA PRO A 58 10.53 -5.99 6.34
C PRO A 58 9.92 -5.76 4.96
N VAL A 59 8.93 -6.59 4.61
CA VAL A 59 8.17 -6.48 3.36
C VAL A 59 6.70 -6.23 3.67
N GLY A 60 6.11 -5.29 2.98
CA GLY A 60 4.68 -4.96 3.02
C GLY A 60 4.07 -4.85 1.64
N CYS A 61 2.76 -4.70 1.59
CA CYS A 61 2.03 -4.40 0.37
C CYS A 61 1.11 -3.20 0.55
N ASN A 62 0.78 -2.49 -0.53
CA ASN A 62 -0.29 -1.53 -0.49
C ASN A 62 -1.64 -2.24 -0.70
N LEU A 63 -2.64 -1.79 0.05
CA LEU A 63 -4.05 -2.13 -0.15
C LEU A 63 -4.82 -0.83 -0.29
N GLU A 64 -5.67 -0.77 -1.31
CA GLU A 64 -6.29 0.48 -1.74
C GLU A 64 -7.74 0.54 -1.25
N PRO A 65 -8.07 1.43 -0.29
CA PRO A 65 -9.43 1.60 0.21
C PRO A 65 -10.26 2.41 -0.79
N VAL A 66 -10.76 1.74 -1.83
CA VAL A 66 -11.54 2.34 -2.92
C VAL A 66 -12.84 2.92 -2.38
N ASP A 67 -13.09 4.20 -2.62
CA ASP A 67 -14.32 4.89 -2.29
C ASP A 67 -15.17 5.08 -3.55
N LEU A 68 -16.22 4.28 -3.69
CA LEU A 68 -17.11 4.33 -4.87
C LEU A 68 -17.95 5.61 -4.93
N GLU A 69 -18.10 6.31 -3.79
CA GLU A 69 -18.86 7.55 -3.67
C GLU A 69 -17.97 8.82 -3.75
N ALA A 70 -16.65 8.63 -3.87
CA ALA A 70 -15.73 9.76 -3.94
C ALA A 70 -16.00 10.67 -5.15
N ASP A 71 -15.86 11.99 -4.94
CA ASP A 71 -15.91 13.00 -6.01
C ASP A 71 -14.65 12.89 -6.88
N MET A 72 -14.81 12.23 -8.03
CA MET A 72 -13.69 11.91 -8.94
C MET A 72 -13.41 13.07 -9.88
N LEU A 73 -12.13 13.42 -10.04
CA LEU A 73 -11.64 14.40 -11.03
C LEU A 73 -11.41 13.79 -12.43
N GLU A 74 -11.37 12.47 -12.51
CA GLU A 74 -11.09 11.70 -13.73
C GLU A 74 -11.85 10.37 -13.72
N GLU A 75 -11.86 9.64 -14.83
CA GLU A 75 -12.45 8.31 -14.90
C GLU A 75 -11.75 7.36 -13.92
N ARG A 76 -12.56 6.60 -13.16
CA ARG A 76 -12.04 5.67 -12.15
C ARG A 76 -11.31 4.51 -12.79
N HIS A 77 -10.10 4.25 -12.34
CA HIS A 77 -9.36 3.04 -12.68
C HIS A 77 -9.82 1.88 -11.80
N VAL A 78 -10.36 0.84 -12.43
CA VAL A 78 -10.74 -0.40 -11.75
C VAL A 78 -9.50 -1.22 -11.44
N ILE A 79 -9.33 -1.63 -10.20
CA ILE A 79 -8.22 -2.48 -9.74
C ILE A 79 -8.72 -3.86 -9.34
N ALA A 80 -7.83 -4.86 -9.36
CA ALA A 80 -8.15 -6.22 -8.93
C ALA A 80 -8.61 -6.25 -7.46
N GLU A 81 -9.57 -7.12 -7.14
CA GLU A 81 -10.11 -7.25 -5.77
C GLU A 81 -9.04 -7.54 -4.73
N GLY A 82 -8.03 -8.35 -5.06
CA GLY A 82 -6.92 -8.66 -4.15
C GLY A 82 -5.98 -7.50 -3.86
N ARG A 83 -6.16 -6.35 -4.51
CA ARG A 83 -5.45 -5.09 -4.24
C ARG A 83 -6.29 -4.11 -3.39
N GLN A 84 -7.59 -4.34 -3.26
CA GLN A 84 -8.47 -3.47 -2.49
C GLN A 84 -8.32 -3.71 -0.98
N ALA A 85 -8.52 -2.68 -0.18
CA ALA A 85 -8.52 -2.76 1.28
C ALA A 85 -9.88 -3.28 1.77
N THR A 86 -9.96 -4.58 2.01
CA THR A 86 -11.16 -5.29 2.48
C THR A 86 -10.81 -6.23 3.63
N VAL A 87 -11.80 -6.68 4.39
CA VAL A 87 -11.62 -7.68 5.46
C VAL A 87 -10.90 -8.93 4.93
N GLU A 88 -11.26 -9.35 3.73
CA GLU A 88 -10.66 -10.54 3.12
C GLU A 88 -9.18 -10.34 2.79
N THR A 89 -8.83 -9.20 2.19
CA THR A 89 -7.43 -8.91 1.85
C THR A 89 -6.58 -8.63 3.09
N PHE A 90 -7.13 -8.05 4.17
CA PHE A 90 -6.41 -7.93 5.45
C PHE A 90 -6.06 -9.29 6.04
N LYS A 91 -7.02 -10.24 6.05
CA LYS A 91 -6.77 -11.62 6.48
C LYS A 91 -5.76 -12.33 5.60
N LYS A 92 -5.82 -12.14 4.29
CA LYS A 92 -4.84 -12.70 3.34
C LYS A 92 -3.46 -12.10 3.54
N ALA A 93 -3.33 -10.79 3.69
CA ALA A 93 -2.06 -10.12 3.99
C ALA A 93 -1.43 -10.64 5.29
N GLN A 94 -2.26 -10.86 6.34
CA GLN A 94 -1.83 -11.49 7.58
C GLN A 94 -1.32 -12.92 7.34
N ALA A 95 -2.08 -13.74 6.62
CA ALA A 95 -1.73 -15.13 6.34
C ALA A 95 -0.48 -15.26 5.46
N LEU A 96 -0.29 -14.37 4.50
CA LEU A 96 0.90 -14.28 3.65
C LEU A 96 2.16 -13.84 4.42
N GLY A 97 2.01 -13.31 5.64
CA GLY A 97 3.11 -12.96 6.51
C GLY A 97 3.76 -11.62 6.20
N PHE A 98 3.04 -10.65 5.65
CA PHE A 98 3.51 -9.28 5.52
C PHE A 98 3.82 -8.66 6.88
N ASN A 99 4.86 -7.83 6.94
CA ASN A 99 5.25 -7.10 8.14
C ASN A 99 4.43 -5.83 8.34
N PHE A 100 3.96 -5.25 7.25
CA PHE A 100 3.12 -4.05 7.25
C PHE A 100 2.22 -4.00 6.01
N ILE A 101 1.15 -3.23 6.11
CA ILE A 101 0.34 -2.81 4.97
C ILE A 101 0.37 -1.29 4.85
N CYS A 102 0.19 -0.79 3.62
CA CYS A 102 0.05 0.63 3.36
C CYS A 102 -1.33 0.91 2.76
N LEU A 103 -2.15 1.64 3.50
CA LEU A 103 -3.48 2.06 3.08
C LEU A 103 -3.36 3.40 2.35
N THR A 104 -3.32 3.33 1.03
CA THR A 104 -3.12 4.46 0.12
C THR A 104 -3.75 4.14 -1.23
N GLY A 105 -3.81 5.10 -2.15
CA GLY A 105 -4.32 4.87 -3.50
C GLY A 105 -3.30 5.15 -4.58
N ASN A 106 -3.35 4.39 -5.66
CA ASN A 106 -2.66 4.72 -6.91
C ASN A 106 -3.47 5.80 -7.68
N PRO A 107 -2.86 6.49 -8.68
CA PRO A 107 -3.55 7.47 -9.48
C PRO A 107 -4.84 6.94 -10.10
N GLY A 108 -5.92 7.73 -10.03
CA GLY A 108 -7.21 7.41 -10.64
C GLY A 108 -8.03 6.30 -9.96
N VAL A 109 -7.55 5.70 -8.87
CA VAL A 109 -8.27 4.58 -8.20
C VAL A 109 -9.48 5.08 -7.41
N GLY A 110 -9.45 6.30 -6.91
CA GLY A 110 -10.55 6.88 -6.13
C GLY A 110 -10.49 6.46 -4.66
N VAL A 111 -9.45 6.93 -3.98
CA VAL A 111 -9.25 6.70 -2.53
C VAL A 111 -9.41 8.02 -1.79
N SER A 112 -10.44 8.12 -0.95
CA SER A 112 -10.73 9.30 -0.11
C SER A 112 -10.04 9.19 1.26
N ASN A 113 -9.92 10.33 1.95
CA ASN A 113 -9.42 10.34 3.34
C ASN A 113 -10.37 9.55 4.25
N ARG A 114 -11.68 9.68 4.04
CA ARG A 114 -12.70 8.90 4.76
C ARG A 114 -12.48 7.40 4.60
N SER A 115 -12.31 6.92 3.36
CA SER A 115 -12.11 5.47 3.12
C SER A 115 -10.80 4.94 3.70
N ILE A 116 -9.76 5.77 3.78
CA ILE A 116 -8.52 5.41 4.50
C ILE A 116 -8.78 5.25 6.00
N ALA A 117 -9.46 6.21 6.64
CA ALA A 117 -9.76 6.15 8.07
C ALA A 117 -10.60 4.90 8.42
N GLU A 118 -11.66 4.63 7.66
CA GLU A 118 -12.50 3.44 7.82
C GLU A 118 -11.68 2.14 7.64
N ALA A 119 -10.81 2.08 6.63
CA ALA A 119 -9.95 0.93 6.38
C ALA A 119 -8.93 0.68 7.51
N ILE A 120 -8.40 1.72 8.17
CA ILE A 120 -7.51 1.57 9.32
C ILE A 120 -8.24 0.86 10.45
N VAL A 121 -9.44 1.33 10.83
CA VAL A 121 -10.27 0.73 11.89
C VAL A 121 -10.54 -0.74 11.61
N GLU A 122 -10.84 -1.06 10.36
CA GLU A 122 -11.14 -2.44 9.97
C GLU A 122 -9.87 -3.30 9.92
N ALA A 123 -8.77 -2.79 9.37
CA ALA A 123 -7.50 -3.49 9.30
C ALA A 123 -6.96 -3.88 10.69
N LYS A 124 -7.10 -3.00 11.71
CA LYS A 124 -6.67 -3.29 13.10
C LYS A 124 -7.32 -4.54 13.69
N LYS A 125 -8.46 -4.98 13.18
CA LYS A 125 -9.15 -6.19 13.66
C LYS A 125 -8.57 -7.49 13.09
N TYR A 126 -7.91 -7.43 11.93
CA TYR A 126 -7.54 -8.62 11.17
C TYR A 126 -6.06 -8.69 10.76
N PHE A 127 -5.33 -7.60 10.93
CA PHE A 127 -3.91 -7.53 10.59
C PHE A 127 -3.09 -7.06 11.82
N ASN A 128 -2.09 -7.85 12.20
CA ASN A 128 -1.28 -7.62 13.40
C ASN A 128 0.05 -6.88 13.12
N GLY A 129 0.40 -6.65 11.85
CA GLY A 129 1.57 -5.87 11.47
C GLY A 129 1.33 -4.36 11.56
N LEU A 130 2.31 -3.56 11.13
CA LEU A 130 2.18 -2.11 11.12
C LEU A 130 1.20 -1.65 10.02
N ILE A 131 0.42 -0.64 10.32
CA ILE A 131 -0.47 0.03 9.38
C ILE A 131 0.11 1.41 9.04
N ILE A 132 0.55 1.57 7.80
CA ILE A 132 0.94 2.84 7.21
C ILE A 132 -0.28 3.39 6.48
N ALA A 133 -0.62 4.66 6.67
CA ALA A 133 -1.79 5.25 6.03
C ALA A 133 -1.56 6.69 5.57
N GLY A 134 -2.14 7.06 4.44
CA GLY A 134 -2.06 8.41 3.88
C GLY A 134 -1.99 8.44 2.36
N LYS A 135 -1.64 9.60 1.82
CA LYS A 135 -1.57 9.84 0.37
C LYS A 135 -0.25 10.45 -0.05
N MET A 136 0.24 10.03 -1.22
CA MET A 136 1.37 10.66 -1.92
C MET A 136 0.91 11.59 -3.06
N HIS A 137 -0.35 11.49 -3.45
CA HIS A 137 -1.04 12.27 -4.50
C HIS A 137 -2.55 12.15 -4.29
N GLY A 138 -3.35 12.86 -5.09
CA GLY A 138 -4.81 12.93 -4.94
C GLY A 138 -5.58 11.63 -5.20
N ALA A 139 -4.97 10.59 -5.74
CA ALA A 139 -5.61 9.32 -6.07
C ALA A 139 -6.86 9.46 -6.98
N GLY A 140 -6.96 10.55 -7.74
CA GLY A 140 -8.08 10.86 -8.64
C GLY A 140 -9.28 11.52 -7.96
N VAL A 141 -9.23 11.82 -6.66
CA VAL A 141 -10.34 12.46 -5.93
C VAL A 141 -10.12 13.96 -5.70
N ASN A 142 -11.22 14.70 -5.59
CA ASN A 142 -11.25 16.14 -5.37
C ASN A 142 -11.17 16.48 -3.88
N GLU A 143 -10.02 16.16 -3.26
CA GLU A 143 -9.74 16.53 -1.86
C GLU A 143 -8.25 16.79 -1.63
N PRO A 144 -7.87 17.50 -0.56
CA PRO A 144 -6.47 17.76 -0.25
C PRO A 144 -5.65 16.47 -0.09
N VAL A 145 -4.44 16.48 -0.64
CA VAL A 145 -3.49 15.36 -0.48
C VAL A 145 -2.97 15.31 0.96
N VAL A 146 -2.72 16.47 1.56
CA VAL A 146 -2.33 16.61 2.97
C VAL A 146 -3.39 17.44 3.67
N ASP A 147 -4.07 16.83 4.63
CA ASP A 147 -5.10 17.42 5.47
C ASP A 147 -4.82 17.06 6.93
N LEU A 148 -4.62 18.08 7.78
CA LEU A 148 -4.28 17.87 9.18
C LEU A 148 -5.40 17.20 9.98
N ASP A 149 -6.66 17.44 9.63
CA ASP A 149 -7.77 16.81 10.31
C ASP A 149 -7.90 15.34 9.89
N ALA A 150 -7.71 15.02 8.61
CA ALA A 150 -7.62 13.64 8.14
C ALA A 150 -6.45 12.90 8.78
N ILE A 151 -5.27 13.53 8.92
CA ILE A 151 -4.11 12.92 9.61
C ILE A 151 -4.46 12.59 11.07
N LYS A 152 -5.15 13.48 11.79
CA LYS A 152 -5.61 13.18 13.16
C LYS A 152 -6.57 11.99 13.18
N GLU A 153 -7.53 11.95 12.24
CA GLU A 153 -8.45 10.82 12.10
C GLU A 153 -7.69 9.50 11.86
N PHE A 154 -6.65 9.50 11.03
CA PHE A 154 -5.82 8.30 10.79
C PHE A 154 -5.11 7.84 12.07
N ILE A 155 -4.57 8.79 12.86
CA ILE A 155 -3.91 8.49 14.13
C ILE A 155 -4.92 7.92 15.12
N ASP A 156 -6.08 8.56 15.27
CA ASP A 156 -7.15 8.15 16.18
C ASP A 156 -7.74 6.78 15.76
N ALA A 157 -7.81 6.50 14.45
CA ALA A 157 -8.20 5.20 13.91
C ALA A 157 -7.17 4.10 14.18
N GLY A 158 -5.92 4.45 14.52
CA GLY A 158 -4.87 3.51 14.90
C GLY A 158 -3.78 3.27 13.86
N ALA A 159 -3.54 4.20 12.93
CA ALA A 159 -2.38 4.14 12.05
C ALA A 159 -1.08 4.21 12.86
N ASP A 160 -0.14 3.34 12.54
CA ASP A 160 1.18 3.30 13.20
C ASP A 160 2.17 4.27 12.54
N VAL A 161 1.99 4.55 11.25
CA VAL A 161 2.84 5.46 10.46
C VAL A 161 1.97 6.27 9.50
N ILE A 162 2.21 7.58 9.43
CA ILE A 162 1.56 8.45 8.47
C ILE A 162 2.41 8.59 7.20
N LEU A 163 1.78 8.30 6.07
CA LEU A 163 2.35 8.50 4.73
C LEU A 163 1.96 9.89 4.22
N MET A 164 2.93 10.68 3.84
CA MET A 164 2.70 11.99 3.23
C MET A 164 3.80 12.31 2.21
N PRO A 165 3.52 13.14 1.21
CA PRO A 165 4.53 13.55 0.24
C PRO A 165 5.57 14.46 0.90
N ALA A 166 6.75 14.54 0.28
CA ALA A 166 7.75 15.51 0.70
C ALA A 166 7.29 16.95 0.40
N VAL A 167 7.78 17.89 1.18
CA VAL A 167 7.52 19.33 0.98
C VAL A 167 7.88 19.75 -0.46
N ASN A 168 7.06 20.58 -1.06
CA ASN A 168 7.18 21.07 -2.45
C ASN A 168 7.03 19.99 -3.55
N THR A 169 6.51 18.82 -3.26
CA THR A 169 6.27 17.77 -4.28
C THR A 169 4.83 17.69 -4.76
N VAL A 170 3.90 18.30 -4.03
CA VAL A 170 2.49 18.42 -4.41
C VAL A 170 1.99 19.85 -4.18
N PRO A 171 0.99 20.32 -4.94
CA PRO A 171 0.38 21.63 -4.71
C PRO A 171 -0.18 21.75 -3.28
N GLY A 172 0.04 22.91 -2.64
CA GLY A 172 -0.47 23.21 -1.30
C GLY A 172 0.38 22.68 -0.13
N LEU A 173 1.48 22.00 -0.40
CA LEU A 173 2.44 21.56 0.63
C LEU A 173 3.77 22.29 0.41
N SER A 174 3.96 23.38 1.11
CA SER A 174 5.17 24.25 1.07
C SER A 174 5.82 24.38 2.44
#